data_d4408b7ed469313b9832929c0b2c2d11
#
_entry.id   d4408b7ed469313b9832929c0b2c2d11
#
_cell.length_a   1.000
_cell.length_b   1.000
_cell.length_c   1.000
_cell.angle_alpha   90.00
_cell.angle_beta   90.00
_cell.angle_gamma   90.00
#
_symmetry.space_group_name_H-M   'P 1'
#
loop_
_entity.id
_entity.type
_entity.pdbx_description
1 polymer ?
#
loop_
_entity_poly.entity_id
_entity_poly.type
_entity_poly.pdbx_seq_one_letter_code
_entity_poly.pdbx_strand_id
1 'polypeptide(L)'
;MGVMKKIVALVALALLTIPAAGFAQEALPPLTISAAPRAQPIAVSALKNLGGDDDHTVSETFGKVLKRDLTLSSFFRILDPASYIEDPQNSGYDIGQFNFGDWSSLGADYLVKGSVTRDGDTIKLEALLFDVPQQRRVMGKKFTGNPHDVGEMARRFADSILQAATGTRGPFDTKLAFVSTRGGRFKEVYTSWLDGGGLFRVTDNPTINLFPDFDRDASHLLYLSYKTFNAELYLVNLERQLETRINPGLGQAVGGALTPDRQIVAAYERGGRTNLYLLTPEGSMVRELTDSGPINVSPSVCPAGGQFVFTSDRSGTPQIYAASLDGGGGKRVTFKGSYNTAPAFSPDCKQIAYESREPGGFQIYVINLDGSGARQLTQSGSNEAPAWSPDGRYIAFSSNRGGGSRIYLMRARDGYVIAPLTEGHGNESNPAWSWWMGG
;
A
#
# COMPACT_ATOMS: atom_id res chain seq x y z
N MET A 1 73.14 45.88 -14.28
CA MET A 1 73.24 46.95 -15.25
C MET A 1 72.75 46.52 -16.61
N GLY A 2 71.80 47.13 -17.13
CA GLY A 2 71.46 47.17 -18.57
C GLY A 2 70.25 46.39 -18.97
N VAL A 3 69.27 47.09 -19.03
CA VAL A 3 68.51 47.66 -20.15
C VAL A 3 67.42 46.76 -20.78
N MET A 4 66.25 47.12 -20.40
CA MET A 4 64.94 46.81 -21.00
C MET A 4 64.89 47.21 -22.50
N LYS A 5 64.40 46.33 -23.35
CA LYS A 5 63.82 46.78 -24.63
C LYS A 5 62.44 46.16 -24.83
N LYS A 6 61.51 47.06 -24.99
CA LYS A 6 60.10 46.85 -25.31
C LYS A 6 59.98 46.23 -26.72
N ILE A 7 59.19 45.22 -26.89
CA ILE A 7 58.57 44.88 -28.17
C ILE A 7 57.05 44.83 -27.94
N VAL A 8 56.39 45.80 -28.58
CA VAL A 8 54.92 45.87 -28.72
C VAL A 8 54.53 44.92 -29.85
N ALA A 9 53.81 43.85 -29.56
CA ALA A 9 53.15 43.05 -30.59
C ALA A 9 51.64 43.28 -30.49
N LEU A 10 51.07 43.86 -31.52
CA LEU A 10 49.63 43.95 -31.75
C LEU A 10 49.07 42.56 -31.92
N VAL A 11 48.24 42.11 -30.99
CA VAL A 11 47.39 40.92 -31.19
C VAL A 11 45.99 41.43 -31.51
N ALA A 12 45.59 41.25 -32.76
CA ALA A 12 44.24 41.49 -33.23
C ALA A 12 43.27 40.50 -32.54
N LEU A 13 42.40 41.03 -31.71
CA LEU A 13 41.33 40.28 -31.03
C LEU A 13 40.24 39.94 -32.04
N ALA A 14 40.26 38.76 -32.64
CA ALA A 14 39.14 38.22 -33.38
C ALA A 14 38.06 37.78 -32.38
N LEU A 15 37.00 38.58 -32.26
CA LEU A 15 35.77 38.21 -31.57
C LEU A 15 35.10 37.07 -32.36
N LEU A 16 35.35 35.84 -31.97
CA LEU A 16 34.50 34.73 -32.35
C LEU A 16 33.21 34.83 -31.52
N THR A 17 32.15 35.29 -32.10
CA THR A 17 30.79 35.16 -31.59
C THR A 17 30.41 33.68 -31.69
N ILE A 18 30.55 32.96 -30.59
CA ILE A 18 29.93 31.63 -30.40
C ILE A 18 28.42 31.92 -30.28
N PRO A 19 27.57 31.39 -31.16
CA PRO A 19 26.14 31.47 -30.91
C PRO A 19 25.86 30.67 -29.61
N ALA A 20 25.28 31.34 -28.62
CA ALA A 20 24.71 30.68 -27.46
C ALA A 20 23.65 29.69 -27.97
N ALA A 21 24.01 28.41 -28.06
CA ALA A 21 23.01 27.37 -28.19
C ALA A 21 22.16 27.44 -26.92
N GLY A 22 21.02 28.12 -27.05
CA GLY A 22 20.00 28.06 -26.04
C GLY A 22 19.64 26.58 -25.86
N PHE A 23 20.01 26.00 -24.72
CA PHE A 23 19.35 24.79 -24.27
C PHE A 23 17.89 25.17 -24.16
N ALA A 24 17.10 24.82 -25.20
CA ALA A 24 15.67 24.77 -25.09
C ALA A 24 15.40 23.80 -23.93
N GLN A 25 15.01 24.38 -22.80
CA GLN A 25 14.43 23.65 -21.70
C GLN A 25 13.18 23.01 -22.33
N GLU A 26 13.26 21.72 -22.69
CA GLU A 26 12.08 20.97 -23.12
C GLU A 26 11.07 21.15 -21.99
N ALA A 27 10.07 21.99 -22.24
CA ALA A 27 8.93 22.12 -21.36
C ALA A 27 8.34 20.71 -21.27
N LEU A 28 8.35 20.17 -20.05
CA LEU A 28 7.64 18.91 -19.76
C LEU A 28 6.24 19.07 -20.39
N PRO A 29 5.77 18.07 -21.15
CA PRO A 29 4.45 18.14 -21.74
C PRO A 29 3.45 18.47 -20.63
N PRO A 30 2.49 19.39 -20.88
CA PRO A 30 1.51 19.76 -19.88
C PRO A 30 0.89 18.45 -19.37
N LEU A 31 0.86 18.29 -18.04
CA LEU A 31 0.14 17.23 -17.37
C LEU A 31 -1.26 17.22 -17.98
N THR A 32 -1.51 16.31 -18.90
CA THR A 32 -2.87 16.01 -19.33
C THR A 32 -3.51 15.40 -18.09
N ILE A 33 -4.21 16.23 -17.32
CA ILE A 33 -5.15 15.77 -16.30
C ILE A 33 -6.23 15.06 -17.11
N SER A 34 -6.00 13.79 -17.40
CA SER A 34 -7.06 12.89 -17.82
C SER A 34 -8.07 12.96 -16.71
N ALA A 35 -9.23 13.54 -16.97
CA ALA A 35 -10.31 13.62 -16.02
C ALA A 35 -10.48 12.20 -15.47
N ALA A 36 -10.30 12.02 -14.16
CA ALA A 36 -10.50 10.72 -13.54
C ALA A 36 -11.87 10.23 -13.97
N PRO A 37 -12.04 8.98 -14.42
CA PRO A 37 -13.34 8.48 -14.78
C PRO A 37 -14.29 8.80 -13.62
N ARG A 38 -15.42 9.43 -13.92
CA ARG A 38 -16.41 9.88 -12.92
C ARG A 38 -16.80 8.68 -12.09
N ALA A 39 -16.69 8.78 -10.77
CA ALA A 39 -17.08 7.72 -9.87
C ALA A 39 -18.54 7.35 -10.12
N GLN A 40 -18.82 6.06 -10.30
CA GLN A 40 -20.14 5.57 -10.68
C GLN A 40 -21.07 5.57 -9.47
N PRO A 41 -22.27 6.16 -9.56
CA PRO A 41 -23.21 6.18 -8.46
C PRO A 41 -23.69 4.75 -8.13
N ILE A 42 -23.56 4.36 -6.87
CA ILE A 42 -24.02 3.08 -6.38
C ILE A 42 -24.90 3.26 -5.14
N ALA A 43 -26.07 2.63 -5.14
CA ALA A 43 -26.93 2.51 -3.98
C ALA A 43 -26.61 1.20 -3.23
N VAL A 44 -26.53 1.27 -1.91
CA VAL A 44 -26.34 0.10 -1.04
C VAL A 44 -27.53 0.06 -0.08
N SER A 45 -28.54 -0.70 -0.45
CA SER A 45 -29.75 -0.93 0.37
C SER A 45 -29.40 -1.80 1.59
N ALA A 46 -30.13 -1.62 2.68
CA ALA A 46 -30.05 -2.55 3.80
C ALA A 46 -30.50 -3.95 3.36
N LEU A 47 -29.97 -4.98 4.00
CA LEU A 47 -30.38 -6.36 3.73
C LEU A 47 -31.81 -6.58 4.25
N LYS A 48 -32.61 -7.32 3.49
CA LYS A 48 -33.93 -7.77 3.94
C LYS A 48 -33.75 -8.83 5.02
N ASN A 49 -34.33 -8.59 6.19
CA ASN A 49 -34.37 -9.59 7.25
C ASN A 49 -35.43 -10.66 6.91
N LEU A 50 -34.96 -11.89 6.68
CA LEU A 50 -35.85 -13.06 6.47
C LEU A 50 -36.06 -13.86 7.76
N GLY A 51 -35.49 -13.39 8.89
CA GLY A 51 -35.62 -13.93 10.22
C GLY A 51 -34.32 -13.90 11.03
N GLY A 52 -34.42 -13.55 12.31
CA GLY A 52 -33.34 -13.63 13.31
C GLY A 52 -32.34 -12.47 13.35
N ASP A 53 -32.41 -11.49 12.44
CA ASP A 53 -31.62 -10.23 12.50
C ASP A 53 -32.52 -9.06 12.93
N ASP A 54 -33.29 -9.26 14.01
CA ASP A 54 -34.32 -8.31 14.44
C ASP A 54 -33.75 -6.99 15.01
N ASP A 55 -32.51 -7.03 15.47
CA ASP A 55 -31.71 -5.87 15.88
C ASP A 55 -30.96 -5.21 14.71
N HIS A 56 -31.08 -5.73 13.49
CA HIS A 56 -30.42 -5.28 12.27
C HIS A 56 -28.88 -5.23 12.31
N THR A 57 -28.25 -5.82 13.32
CA THR A 57 -26.78 -5.75 13.54
C THR A 57 -26.00 -6.33 12.37
N VAL A 58 -26.47 -7.43 11.76
CA VAL A 58 -25.83 -8.06 10.59
C VAL A 58 -25.94 -7.15 9.37
N SER A 59 -27.16 -6.66 9.09
CA SER A 59 -27.42 -5.76 7.95
C SER A 59 -26.63 -4.45 8.05
N GLU A 60 -26.56 -3.84 9.23
CA GLU A 60 -25.81 -2.62 9.48
C GLU A 60 -24.31 -2.82 9.32
N THR A 61 -23.75 -3.90 9.92
CA THR A 61 -22.33 -4.23 9.81
C THR A 61 -21.94 -4.47 8.36
N PHE A 62 -22.70 -5.29 7.64
CA PHE A 62 -22.46 -5.55 6.23
C PHE A 62 -22.49 -4.26 5.41
N GLY A 63 -23.52 -3.46 5.56
CA GLY A 63 -23.69 -2.21 4.82
C GLY A 63 -22.62 -1.16 5.14
N LYS A 64 -22.18 -1.05 6.40
CA LYS A 64 -21.12 -0.13 6.84
C LYS A 64 -19.79 -0.48 6.19
N VAL A 65 -19.35 -1.75 6.29
CA VAL A 65 -18.09 -2.23 5.72
C VAL A 65 -18.12 -2.10 4.20
N LEU A 66 -19.17 -2.59 3.54
CA LEU A 66 -19.30 -2.52 2.09
C LEU A 66 -19.24 -1.08 1.56
N LYS A 67 -19.97 -0.15 2.17
CA LYS A 67 -19.96 1.26 1.76
C LYS A 67 -18.57 1.89 1.95
N ARG A 68 -17.86 1.56 3.03
CA ARG A 68 -16.50 2.05 3.26
C ARG A 68 -15.54 1.55 2.20
N ASP A 69 -15.55 0.25 1.89
CA ASP A 69 -14.69 -0.36 0.88
C ASP A 69 -14.95 0.19 -0.53
N LEU A 70 -16.21 0.28 -0.91
CA LEU A 70 -16.57 0.85 -2.21
C LEU A 70 -16.15 2.33 -2.32
N THR A 71 -16.20 3.10 -1.24
CA THR A 71 -15.68 4.47 -1.19
C THR A 71 -14.16 4.49 -1.37
N LEU A 72 -13.44 3.61 -0.66
CA LEU A 72 -11.98 3.47 -0.77
C LEU A 72 -11.54 3.03 -2.16
N SER A 73 -12.39 2.33 -2.92
CA SER A 73 -12.09 1.99 -4.31
C SER A 73 -11.87 3.19 -5.21
N SER A 74 -12.46 4.35 -4.88
CA SER A 74 -12.58 5.54 -5.75
C SER A 74 -13.27 5.29 -7.11
N PHE A 75 -13.82 4.11 -7.34
CA PHE A 75 -14.62 3.77 -8.52
C PHE A 75 -16.08 4.10 -8.34
N PHE A 76 -16.56 4.08 -7.09
CA PHE A 76 -17.96 4.27 -6.77
C PHE A 76 -18.17 5.50 -5.89
N ARG A 77 -19.32 6.13 -6.08
CA ARG A 77 -19.87 7.17 -5.22
C ARG A 77 -21.15 6.62 -4.58
N ILE A 78 -21.11 6.42 -3.28
CA ILE A 78 -22.28 5.94 -2.53
C ILE A 78 -23.37 7.00 -2.57
N LEU A 79 -24.57 6.60 -2.95
CA LEU A 79 -25.78 7.44 -2.84
C LEU A 79 -26.21 7.52 -1.39
N ASP A 80 -26.72 8.70 -0.98
CA ASP A 80 -27.19 8.93 0.38
C ASP A 80 -28.38 8.01 0.70
N PRO A 81 -28.27 7.12 1.70
CA PRO A 81 -29.37 6.25 2.08
C PRO A 81 -30.65 6.99 2.51
N ALA A 82 -30.53 8.23 3.00
CA ALA A 82 -31.67 9.06 3.36
C ALA A 82 -32.54 9.47 2.14
N SER A 83 -31.97 9.37 0.93
CA SER A 83 -32.69 9.64 -0.32
C SER A 83 -33.47 8.43 -0.86
N TYR A 84 -33.31 7.24 -0.28
CA TYR A 84 -33.93 6.03 -0.80
C TYR A 84 -35.45 6.07 -0.58
N ILE A 85 -36.18 5.82 -1.66
CA ILE A 85 -37.66 5.85 -1.66
C ILE A 85 -38.21 4.52 -1.13
N GLU A 86 -37.47 3.45 -1.38
CA GLU A 86 -37.89 2.08 -1.09
C GLU A 86 -37.47 1.69 0.34
N ASP A 87 -38.45 1.09 1.09
CA ASP A 87 -38.17 0.41 2.34
C ASP A 87 -37.66 -1.01 2.06
N PRO A 88 -36.42 -1.36 2.39
CA PRO A 88 -35.83 -2.66 2.10
C PRO A 88 -36.54 -3.81 2.84
N GLN A 89 -37.25 -3.55 3.95
CA GLN A 89 -37.95 -4.60 4.69
C GLN A 89 -39.28 -4.95 4.06
N ASN A 90 -39.92 -3.98 3.40
CA ASN A 90 -41.24 -4.16 2.73
C ASN A 90 -41.12 -4.56 1.26
N SER A 91 -39.97 -4.29 0.61
CA SER A 91 -39.72 -4.67 -0.77
C SER A 91 -38.98 -6.03 -0.87
N GLY A 92 -38.99 -6.62 -2.05
CA GLY A 92 -38.15 -7.76 -2.34
C GLY A 92 -36.73 -7.36 -2.67
N TYR A 93 -35.85 -8.33 -2.82
CA TYR A 93 -34.44 -8.10 -3.07
C TYR A 93 -33.92 -8.70 -4.40
N ASP A 94 -34.76 -9.37 -5.19
CA ASP A 94 -34.40 -9.91 -6.51
C ASP A 94 -35.29 -9.33 -7.62
N ILE A 95 -34.93 -9.60 -8.87
CA ILE A 95 -35.65 -9.10 -10.07
C ILE A 95 -37.14 -9.40 -10.03
N GLY A 96 -37.93 -8.40 -10.37
CA GLY A 96 -39.40 -8.48 -10.34
C GLY A 96 -40.02 -8.30 -8.95
N GLN A 97 -39.24 -8.12 -7.91
CA GLN A 97 -39.67 -7.92 -6.54
C GLN A 97 -39.52 -6.46 -6.05
N PHE A 98 -38.88 -5.61 -6.84
CA PHE A 98 -38.69 -4.18 -6.59
C PHE A 98 -38.71 -3.39 -7.92
N ASN A 99 -38.84 -2.05 -7.82
CA ASN A 99 -38.91 -1.19 -9.00
C ASN A 99 -37.58 -0.52 -9.30
N PHE A 100 -36.93 -0.82 -10.45
CA PHE A 100 -35.71 -0.17 -10.92
C PHE A 100 -35.89 1.34 -11.16
N GLY A 101 -37.14 1.79 -11.47
CA GLY A 101 -37.44 3.20 -11.70
C GLY A 101 -37.16 4.08 -10.50
N ASP A 102 -37.40 3.59 -9.29
CA ASP A 102 -37.14 4.31 -8.04
C ASP A 102 -35.63 4.60 -7.86
N TRP A 103 -34.79 3.63 -8.18
CA TRP A 103 -33.33 3.76 -8.11
C TRP A 103 -32.74 4.57 -9.27
N SER A 104 -33.31 4.44 -10.47
CA SER A 104 -32.94 5.26 -11.63
C SER A 104 -33.23 6.74 -11.40
N SER A 105 -34.36 7.07 -10.74
CA SER A 105 -34.73 8.47 -10.42
C SER A 105 -33.73 9.13 -9.44
N LEU A 106 -33.06 8.34 -8.60
CA LEU A 106 -31.98 8.78 -7.72
C LEU A 106 -30.61 8.89 -8.44
N GLY A 107 -30.55 8.50 -9.71
CA GLY A 107 -29.35 8.50 -10.52
C GLY A 107 -28.37 7.39 -10.15
N ALA A 108 -28.86 6.23 -9.68
CA ALA A 108 -28.04 5.05 -9.46
C ALA A 108 -27.67 4.38 -10.78
N ASP A 109 -26.37 4.11 -10.99
CA ASP A 109 -25.89 3.22 -12.03
C ASP A 109 -25.88 1.76 -11.56
N TYR A 110 -25.58 1.57 -10.27
CA TYR A 110 -25.57 0.26 -9.63
C TYR A 110 -26.42 0.25 -8.35
N LEU A 111 -26.93 -0.93 -8.03
CA LEU A 111 -27.71 -1.17 -6.81
C LEU A 111 -27.25 -2.48 -6.16
N VAL A 112 -26.96 -2.42 -4.87
CA VAL A 112 -26.80 -3.59 -4.02
C VAL A 112 -28.06 -3.82 -3.24
N LYS A 113 -28.62 -5.02 -3.33
CA LYS A 113 -29.69 -5.56 -2.48
C LYS A 113 -29.30 -6.94 -1.98
N GLY A 114 -30.05 -7.45 -1.04
CA GLY A 114 -29.80 -8.80 -0.52
C GLY A 114 -30.72 -9.14 0.63
N SER A 115 -30.46 -10.29 1.22
CA SER A 115 -31.20 -10.78 2.38
C SER A 115 -30.27 -11.42 3.40
N VAL A 116 -30.75 -11.50 4.62
CA VAL A 116 -30.10 -12.16 5.73
C VAL A 116 -31.10 -13.04 6.49
N THR A 117 -30.63 -14.21 6.91
CA THR A 117 -31.28 -15.07 7.90
C THR A 117 -30.26 -15.40 8.97
N ARG A 118 -30.64 -15.28 10.22
CA ARG A 118 -29.83 -15.66 11.37
C ARG A 118 -30.54 -16.73 12.19
N ASP A 119 -29.85 -17.83 12.45
CA ASP A 119 -30.29 -18.88 13.33
C ASP A 119 -29.19 -19.15 14.38
N GLY A 120 -29.39 -18.58 15.57
CA GLY A 120 -28.35 -18.55 16.62
C GLY A 120 -27.07 -17.90 16.14
N ASP A 121 -26.00 -18.68 16.09
CA ASP A 121 -24.67 -18.24 15.62
C ASP A 121 -24.47 -18.46 14.12
N THR A 122 -25.44 -18.97 13.39
CA THR A 122 -25.33 -19.19 11.95
C THR A 122 -26.02 -18.08 11.18
N ILE A 123 -25.29 -17.44 10.29
CA ILE A 123 -25.79 -16.44 9.34
C ILE A 123 -25.76 -17.03 7.94
N LYS A 124 -26.86 -16.83 7.21
CA LYS A 124 -26.94 -17.01 5.76
C LYS A 124 -27.25 -15.65 5.15
N LEU A 125 -26.33 -15.17 4.31
CA LEU A 125 -26.42 -13.86 3.68
C LEU A 125 -26.36 -14.05 2.16
N GLU A 126 -27.30 -13.45 1.44
CA GLU A 126 -27.27 -13.33 -0.01
C GLU A 126 -27.13 -11.86 -0.39
N ALA A 127 -26.11 -11.51 -1.17
CA ALA A 127 -25.87 -10.17 -1.67
C ALA A 127 -25.86 -10.17 -3.19
N LEU A 128 -26.61 -9.25 -3.79
CA LEU A 128 -26.84 -9.13 -5.23
C LEU A 128 -26.42 -7.73 -5.70
N LEU A 129 -25.77 -7.67 -6.86
CA LEU A 129 -25.44 -6.44 -7.57
C LEU A 129 -26.28 -6.34 -8.84
N PHE A 130 -26.93 -5.21 -9.04
CA PHE A 130 -27.72 -4.89 -10.21
C PHE A 130 -27.14 -3.71 -10.99
N ASP A 131 -27.25 -3.78 -12.31
CA ASP A 131 -27.10 -2.68 -13.25
C ASP A 131 -28.48 -2.02 -13.42
N VAL A 132 -28.62 -0.79 -12.92
CA VAL A 132 -29.93 -0.12 -12.85
C VAL A 132 -30.40 0.31 -14.24
N PRO A 133 -29.56 0.93 -15.10
CA PRO A 133 -29.96 1.26 -16.47
C PRO A 133 -30.37 0.05 -17.31
N GLN A 134 -29.69 -1.09 -17.16
CA GLN A 134 -29.99 -2.30 -17.91
C GLN A 134 -31.05 -3.20 -17.23
N GLN A 135 -31.49 -2.84 -16.04
CA GLN A 135 -32.49 -3.58 -15.25
C GLN A 135 -32.19 -5.07 -15.10
N ARG A 136 -30.91 -5.39 -14.91
CA ARG A 136 -30.44 -6.78 -14.81
C ARG A 136 -29.52 -7.01 -13.61
N ARG A 137 -29.50 -8.24 -13.16
CA ARG A 137 -28.53 -8.68 -12.15
C ARG A 137 -27.14 -8.87 -12.81
N VAL A 138 -26.13 -8.21 -12.24
CA VAL A 138 -24.73 -8.37 -12.66
C VAL A 138 -24.13 -9.61 -12.02
N MET A 139 -24.35 -9.78 -10.71
CA MET A 139 -23.80 -10.90 -9.94
C MET A 139 -24.56 -11.10 -8.63
N GLY A 140 -24.33 -12.23 -7.98
CA GLY A 140 -24.78 -12.53 -6.64
C GLY A 140 -23.80 -13.44 -5.92
N LYS A 141 -23.72 -13.29 -4.60
CA LYS A 141 -22.93 -14.14 -3.70
C LYS A 141 -23.78 -14.59 -2.53
N LYS A 142 -23.60 -15.85 -2.15
CA LYS A 142 -24.17 -16.44 -0.92
C LYS A 142 -23.04 -16.74 0.04
N PHE A 143 -23.25 -16.35 1.28
CA PHE A 143 -22.30 -16.57 2.37
C PHE A 143 -22.99 -17.34 3.48
N THR A 144 -22.25 -18.18 4.17
CA THR A 144 -22.65 -18.85 5.41
C THR A 144 -21.50 -18.74 6.39
N GLY A 145 -21.75 -18.34 7.60
CA GLY A 145 -20.74 -18.15 8.66
C GLY A 145 -21.38 -17.68 9.94
N ASN A 146 -20.56 -17.05 10.80
CA ASN A 146 -20.98 -16.52 12.09
C ASN A 146 -21.19 -14.99 12.05
N PRO A 147 -21.80 -14.38 13.07
CA PRO A 147 -21.91 -12.91 13.17
C PRO A 147 -20.57 -12.17 13.06
N HIS A 148 -19.48 -12.77 13.52
CA HIS A 148 -18.14 -12.18 13.44
C HIS A 148 -17.58 -12.13 12.01
N ASP A 149 -18.07 -12.98 11.11
CA ASP A 149 -17.59 -13.09 9.73
C ASP A 149 -18.25 -12.08 8.78
N VAL A 150 -19.29 -11.35 9.25
CA VAL A 150 -20.09 -10.44 8.42
C VAL A 150 -19.24 -9.35 7.75
N GLY A 151 -18.25 -8.81 8.48
CA GLY A 151 -17.31 -7.85 7.91
C GLY A 151 -16.47 -8.44 6.76
N GLU A 152 -16.01 -9.68 6.92
CA GLU A 152 -15.27 -10.40 5.88
C GLU A 152 -16.16 -10.71 4.67
N MET A 153 -17.43 -11.14 4.90
CA MET A 153 -18.40 -11.34 3.82
C MET A 153 -18.59 -10.05 2.99
N ALA A 154 -18.68 -8.90 3.66
CA ALA A 154 -18.83 -7.61 3.01
C ALA A 154 -17.59 -7.24 2.17
N ARG A 155 -16.36 -7.43 2.68
CA ARG A 155 -15.10 -7.18 1.96
C ARG A 155 -14.98 -8.08 0.74
N ARG A 156 -15.26 -9.38 0.87
CA ARG A 156 -15.26 -10.33 -0.25
C ARG A 156 -16.30 -9.99 -1.31
N PHE A 157 -17.44 -9.42 -0.90
CA PHE A 157 -18.43 -8.93 -1.83
C PHE A 157 -17.98 -7.65 -2.53
N ALA A 158 -17.36 -6.71 -1.81
CA ALA A 158 -16.74 -5.51 -2.39
C ALA A 158 -15.65 -5.86 -3.42
N ASP A 159 -14.78 -6.83 -3.11
CA ASP A 159 -13.78 -7.37 -4.04
C ASP A 159 -14.42 -7.90 -5.32
N SER A 160 -15.54 -8.62 -5.19
CA SER A 160 -16.28 -9.17 -6.33
C SER A 160 -16.96 -8.08 -7.14
N ILE A 161 -17.51 -7.03 -6.50
CA ILE A 161 -18.06 -5.86 -7.20
C ILE A 161 -16.98 -5.17 -8.01
N LEU A 162 -15.80 -4.93 -7.41
CA LEU A 162 -14.70 -4.30 -8.12
C LEU A 162 -14.18 -5.17 -9.27
N GLN A 163 -14.16 -6.49 -9.09
CA GLN A 163 -13.83 -7.44 -10.16
C GLN A 163 -14.83 -7.37 -11.32
N ALA A 164 -16.13 -7.32 -11.03
CA ALA A 164 -17.17 -7.18 -12.05
C ALA A 164 -17.05 -5.86 -12.83
N ALA A 165 -16.67 -4.77 -12.14
CA ALA A 165 -16.51 -3.45 -12.75
C ALA A 165 -15.19 -3.26 -13.52
N THR A 166 -14.12 -3.98 -13.17
CA THR A 166 -12.74 -3.69 -13.63
C THR A 166 -11.98 -4.89 -14.20
N GLY A 167 -12.54 -6.09 -14.06
CA GLY A 167 -11.94 -7.36 -14.51
C GLY A 167 -10.93 -7.98 -13.51
N THR A 168 -10.55 -7.29 -12.43
CA THR A 168 -9.61 -7.83 -11.44
C THR A 168 -10.15 -7.67 -10.02
N ARG A 169 -9.87 -8.67 -9.14
CA ARG A 169 -10.28 -8.69 -7.74
C ARG A 169 -9.87 -7.39 -7.03
N GLY A 170 -10.70 -6.88 -6.13
CA GLY A 170 -10.38 -5.75 -5.26
C GLY A 170 -9.41 -6.14 -4.13
N PRO A 171 -8.87 -5.15 -3.38
CA PRO A 171 -7.93 -5.39 -2.30
C PRO A 171 -8.58 -5.32 -0.90
N PHE A 172 -9.89 -5.46 -0.77
CA PHE A 172 -10.57 -5.15 0.49
C PHE A 172 -10.48 -6.27 1.52
N ASP A 173 -10.41 -7.54 1.06
CA ASP A 173 -10.16 -8.69 1.94
C ASP A 173 -8.65 -8.84 2.24
N THR A 174 -8.04 -7.74 2.69
CA THR A 174 -6.62 -7.64 3.05
C THR A 174 -6.42 -6.83 4.32
N LYS A 175 -5.24 -6.99 4.94
CA LYS A 175 -4.85 -6.25 6.14
C LYS A 175 -3.72 -5.26 5.86
N LEU A 176 -3.67 -4.21 6.65
CA LEU A 176 -2.52 -3.34 6.80
C LEU A 176 -1.85 -3.60 8.14
N ALA A 177 -0.53 -3.72 8.16
CA ALA A 177 0.28 -3.54 9.35
C ALA A 177 0.86 -2.13 9.32
N PHE A 178 1.01 -1.51 10.47
CA PHE A 178 1.62 -0.19 10.60
C PHE A 178 2.17 0.03 12.00
N VAL A 179 3.08 0.97 12.12
CA VAL A 179 3.64 1.40 13.40
C VAL A 179 2.82 2.56 13.93
N SER A 180 2.46 2.55 15.23
CA SER A 180 1.70 3.63 15.84
C SER A 180 2.13 3.90 17.28
N THR A 181 2.04 5.17 17.70
CA THR A 181 2.21 5.59 19.10
C THR A 181 0.89 5.73 19.86
N ARG A 182 -0.24 5.22 19.30
CA ARG A 182 -1.59 5.34 19.91
C ARG A 182 -1.71 4.74 21.31
N GLY A 183 -0.90 3.74 21.63
CA GLY A 183 -0.85 3.12 22.97
C GLY A 183 -0.03 3.89 24.00
N GLY A 184 0.56 5.05 23.63
CA GLY A 184 1.43 5.85 24.49
C GLY A 184 2.68 6.37 23.78
N ARG A 185 3.80 6.48 24.50
CA ARG A 185 5.05 7.04 23.96
C ARG A 185 5.88 6.09 23.09
N PHE A 186 5.58 4.80 23.16
CA PHE A 186 6.35 3.77 22.42
C PHE A 186 5.75 3.52 21.04
N LYS A 187 6.61 3.10 20.14
CA LYS A 187 6.19 2.70 18.79
C LYS A 187 5.86 1.23 18.76
N GLU A 188 4.59 0.92 18.54
CA GLU A 188 4.09 -0.45 18.49
C GLU A 188 3.55 -0.79 17.12
N VAL A 189 3.63 -2.07 16.77
CA VAL A 189 3.06 -2.59 15.53
C VAL A 189 1.60 -2.95 15.75
N TYR A 190 0.76 -2.50 14.84
CA TYR A 190 -0.68 -2.77 14.77
C TYR A 190 -1.04 -3.39 13.43
N THR A 191 -2.13 -4.13 13.41
CA THR A 191 -2.80 -4.55 12.16
C THR A 191 -4.25 -4.10 12.18
N SER A 192 -4.80 -3.83 11.00
CA SER A 192 -6.23 -3.60 10.79
C SER A 192 -6.66 -4.07 9.41
N TRP A 193 -7.94 -4.24 9.19
CA TRP A 193 -8.47 -4.32 7.83
C TRP A 193 -8.28 -2.99 7.11
N LEU A 194 -8.35 -3.01 5.76
CA LEU A 194 -8.22 -1.80 4.95
C LEU A 194 -9.28 -0.75 5.28
N ASP A 195 -10.49 -1.17 5.64
CA ASP A 195 -11.59 -0.32 6.08
C ASP A 195 -11.39 0.34 7.46
N GLY A 196 -10.31 -0.03 8.17
CA GLY A 196 -9.97 0.41 9.53
C GLY A 196 -10.56 -0.48 10.63
N GLY A 197 -11.38 -1.46 10.30
CA GLY A 197 -11.94 -2.42 11.26
C GLY A 197 -10.90 -3.42 11.78
N GLY A 198 -11.24 -4.15 12.86
CA GLY A 198 -10.41 -5.22 13.39
C GLY A 198 -9.02 -4.79 13.83
N LEU A 199 -8.89 -3.56 14.36
CA LEU A 199 -7.61 -3.07 14.87
C LEU A 199 -7.06 -3.99 15.96
N PHE A 200 -5.86 -4.49 15.74
CA PHE A 200 -5.19 -5.40 16.66
C PHE A 200 -3.75 -4.93 16.94
N ARG A 201 -3.35 -4.91 18.21
CA ARG A 201 -2.00 -4.58 18.65
C ARG A 201 -1.15 -5.84 18.61
N VAL A 202 -0.17 -5.88 17.73
CA VAL A 202 0.73 -7.04 17.55
C VAL A 202 1.83 -7.06 18.59
N THR A 203 2.39 -5.88 18.91
CA THR A 203 3.46 -5.75 19.91
C THR A 203 2.98 -4.97 21.13
N ASP A 204 3.39 -5.41 22.33
CA ASP A 204 3.11 -4.76 23.59
C ASP A 204 4.37 -4.78 24.47
N ASN A 205 5.29 -3.84 24.20
CA ASN A 205 6.53 -3.74 24.95
C ASN A 205 7.00 -2.28 25.03
N PRO A 206 7.73 -1.88 26.10
CA PRO A 206 8.09 -0.49 26.33
C PRO A 206 9.32 -0.07 25.51
N THR A 207 9.28 -0.27 24.18
CA THR A 207 10.39 0.06 23.29
C THR A 207 9.92 0.51 21.91
N ILE A 208 10.82 0.49 20.94
CA ILE A 208 10.57 0.86 19.54
C ILE A 208 10.45 -0.41 18.72
N ASN A 209 9.34 -0.54 18.00
CA ASN A 209 9.07 -1.58 17.01
C ASN A 209 8.81 -0.92 15.66
N LEU A 210 9.43 -1.42 14.57
CA LEU A 210 9.47 -0.76 13.26
C LEU A 210 9.39 -1.78 12.12
N PHE A 211 9.12 -1.27 10.91
CA PHE A 211 9.26 -1.99 9.63
C PHE A 211 8.54 -3.33 9.60
N PRO A 212 7.21 -3.36 9.86
CA PRO A 212 6.45 -4.58 9.70
C PRO A 212 6.44 -5.02 8.23
N ASP A 213 6.46 -6.34 7.99
CA ASP A 213 6.29 -6.93 6.67
C ASP A 213 5.55 -8.27 6.77
N PHE A 214 4.56 -8.50 5.89
CA PHE A 214 3.75 -9.71 5.87
C PHE A 214 4.38 -10.81 5.02
N ASP A 215 4.18 -12.06 5.43
CA ASP A 215 4.37 -13.20 4.54
C ASP A 215 3.23 -13.32 3.50
N ARG A 216 3.38 -14.24 2.55
CA ARG A 216 2.49 -14.41 1.41
C ARG A 216 1.04 -14.74 1.80
N ASP A 217 0.83 -15.50 2.83
CA ASP A 217 -0.51 -15.91 3.32
C ASP A 217 -1.03 -15.03 4.46
N ALA A 218 -0.31 -13.95 4.80
CA ALA A 218 -0.63 -13.02 5.88
C ALA A 218 -0.78 -13.68 7.27
N SER A 219 -0.17 -14.86 7.45
CA SER A 219 -0.17 -15.58 8.71
C SER A 219 0.95 -15.16 9.66
N HIS A 220 2.03 -14.61 9.10
CA HIS A 220 3.19 -14.13 9.85
C HIS A 220 3.51 -12.68 9.52
N LEU A 221 4.10 -12.01 10.50
CA LEU A 221 4.60 -10.65 10.38
C LEU A 221 6.06 -10.60 10.88
N LEU A 222 6.95 -10.12 10.02
CA LEU A 222 8.31 -9.75 10.37
C LEU A 222 8.33 -8.32 10.91
N TYR A 223 9.11 -8.03 11.94
CA TYR A 223 9.31 -6.66 12.40
C TYR A 223 10.66 -6.51 13.12
N LEU A 224 11.16 -5.28 13.18
CA LEU A 224 12.35 -4.89 13.95
C LEU A 224 11.93 -4.44 15.35
N SER A 225 12.64 -4.87 16.39
CA SER A 225 12.40 -4.44 17.78
C SER A 225 13.69 -4.21 18.54
N TYR A 226 13.64 -3.25 19.47
CA TYR A 226 14.71 -2.93 20.44
C TYR A 226 14.45 -3.52 21.82
N LYS A 227 13.55 -4.51 21.98
CA LYS A 227 13.14 -5.03 23.29
C LYS A 227 14.25 -5.76 24.06
N THR A 228 15.35 -6.12 23.41
CA THR A 228 16.57 -6.68 24.03
C THR A 228 17.70 -5.66 24.14
N PHE A 229 17.40 -4.35 24.01
CA PHE A 229 18.33 -3.23 23.93
C PHE A 229 19.16 -3.17 22.63
N ASN A 230 19.22 -4.25 21.87
CA ASN A 230 19.79 -4.29 20.53
C ASN A 230 18.65 -4.35 19.50
N ALA A 231 18.93 -3.82 18.31
CA ALA A 231 18.03 -3.94 17.19
C ALA A 231 18.04 -5.37 16.64
N GLU A 232 16.89 -6.05 16.66
CA GLU A 232 16.74 -7.44 16.25
C GLU A 232 15.45 -7.63 15.46
N LEU A 233 15.44 -8.62 14.58
CA LEU A 233 14.23 -9.01 13.85
C LEU A 233 13.46 -10.08 14.63
N TYR A 234 12.16 -10.00 14.52
CA TYR A 234 11.22 -10.96 15.09
C TYR A 234 10.19 -11.35 14.04
N LEU A 235 9.90 -12.65 13.97
CA LEU A 235 8.83 -13.22 13.15
C LEU A 235 7.73 -13.70 14.07
N VAL A 236 6.54 -13.10 13.98
CA VAL A 236 5.39 -13.48 14.79
C VAL A 236 4.33 -14.18 13.95
N ASN A 237 3.85 -15.33 14.42
CA ASN A 237 2.63 -15.95 13.89
C ASN A 237 1.42 -15.21 14.45
N LEU A 238 0.61 -14.59 13.59
CA LEU A 238 -0.48 -13.70 14.00
C LEU A 238 -1.67 -14.44 14.62
N GLU A 239 -1.91 -15.68 14.27
CA GLU A 239 -2.99 -16.49 14.83
C GLU A 239 -2.61 -17.03 16.22
N ARG A 240 -1.42 -17.63 16.32
CA ARG A 240 -0.96 -18.28 17.55
C ARG A 240 -0.31 -17.33 18.53
N GLN A 241 0.00 -16.09 18.12
CA GLN A 241 0.75 -15.09 18.88
C GLN A 241 2.12 -15.63 19.37
N LEU A 242 2.72 -16.54 18.58
CA LEU A 242 4.03 -17.10 18.84
C LEU A 242 5.09 -16.33 18.08
N GLU A 243 6.11 -15.91 18.76
CA GLU A 243 7.18 -15.07 18.24
C GLU A 243 8.50 -15.82 18.21
N THR A 244 9.23 -15.70 17.09
CA THR A 244 10.58 -16.24 16.91
C THR A 244 11.55 -15.09 16.74
N ARG A 245 12.60 -15.04 17.54
CA ARG A 245 13.73 -14.10 17.41
C ARG A 245 14.64 -14.55 16.29
N ILE A 246 14.95 -13.66 15.33
CA ILE A 246 15.83 -13.92 14.20
C ILE A 246 17.23 -13.36 14.52
N ASN A 247 18.14 -14.24 14.91
CA ASN A 247 19.50 -13.84 15.31
C ASN A 247 20.58 -14.71 14.64
N PRO A 248 21.01 -14.37 13.42
CA PRO A 248 22.06 -15.10 12.71
C PRO A 248 23.49 -14.82 13.22
N GLY A 249 23.67 -13.94 14.23
CA GLY A 249 25.00 -13.53 14.70
C GLY A 249 25.75 -12.57 13.76
N LEU A 250 25.03 -11.90 12.86
CA LEU A 250 25.61 -11.02 11.84
C LEU A 250 25.78 -9.56 12.27
N GLY A 251 25.44 -9.20 13.50
CA GLY A 251 25.48 -7.84 14.03
C GLY A 251 24.09 -7.33 14.41
N GLN A 252 23.87 -6.00 14.31
CA GLN A 252 22.58 -5.38 14.59
C GLN A 252 21.67 -5.40 13.36
N ALA A 253 20.43 -5.80 13.54
CA ALA A 253 19.45 -5.75 12.48
C ALA A 253 19.07 -4.30 12.15
N VAL A 254 18.83 -4.01 10.88
CA VAL A 254 18.41 -2.68 10.39
C VAL A 254 17.01 -2.74 9.78
N GLY A 255 16.55 -3.92 9.37
CA GLY A 255 15.25 -4.19 8.77
C GLY A 255 15.29 -5.44 7.91
N GLY A 256 14.14 -5.83 7.36
CA GLY A 256 14.05 -7.00 6.50
C GLY A 256 12.73 -7.04 5.75
N ALA A 257 12.66 -7.99 4.80
CA ALA A 257 11.46 -8.31 4.02
C ALA A 257 11.33 -9.82 3.86
N LEU A 258 10.10 -10.31 3.81
CA LEU A 258 9.81 -11.73 3.62
C LEU A 258 9.76 -12.08 2.13
N THR A 259 10.29 -13.25 1.80
CA THR A 259 10.12 -13.84 0.46
C THR A 259 8.78 -14.63 0.40
N PRO A 260 8.28 -14.96 -0.80
CA PRO A 260 7.04 -15.74 -0.93
C PRO A 260 7.09 -17.12 -0.25
N ASP A 261 8.27 -17.72 -0.11
CA ASP A 261 8.53 -18.98 0.59
C ASP A 261 8.98 -18.80 2.05
N ARG A 262 8.73 -17.59 2.59
CA ARG A 262 8.96 -17.21 3.99
C ARG A 262 10.43 -17.14 4.40
N GLN A 263 11.39 -17.16 3.48
CA GLN A 263 12.75 -16.76 3.79
C GLN A 263 12.80 -15.26 4.11
N ILE A 264 13.89 -14.77 4.67
CA ILE A 264 14.03 -13.38 5.11
C ILE A 264 15.22 -12.74 4.37
N VAL A 265 14.95 -11.67 3.61
CA VAL A 265 16.02 -10.78 3.15
C VAL A 265 16.23 -9.72 4.24
N ALA A 266 17.31 -9.80 4.97
CA ALA A 266 17.55 -8.99 6.16
C ALA A 266 18.83 -8.13 6.02
N ALA A 267 18.74 -6.89 6.49
CA ALA A 267 19.86 -5.96 6.59
C ALA A 267 20.49 -6.06 7.99
N TYR A 268 21.81 -6.30 8.03
CA TYR A 268 22.58 -6.34 9.28
C TYR A 268 23.79 -5.40 9.20
N GLU A 269 23.96 -4.60 10.25
CA GLU A 269 25.11 -3.72 10.44
C GLU A 269 26.21 -4.45 11.22
N ARG A 270 27.43 -4.45 10.70
CA ARG A 270 28.62 -4.95 11.37
C ARG A 270 29.85 -4.14 10.95
N GLY A 271 30.53 -3.55 11.94
CA GLY A 271 31.79 -2.84 11.69
C GLY A 271 31.68 -1.61 10.79
N GLY A 272 30.55 -0.89 10.85
CA GLY A 272 30.28 0.32 10.06
C GLY A 272 29.79 0.02 8.64
N ARG A 273 29.49 -1.22 8.31
CA ARG A 273 28.90 -1.64 7.03
C ARG A 273 27.58 -2.34 7.26
N THR A 274 26.62 -2.08 6.39
CA THR A 274 25.33 -2.76 6.39
C THR A 274 25.16 -3.54 5.11
N ASN A 275 25.02 -4.87 5.21
CA ASN A 275 24.80 -5.77 4.08
C ASN A 275 23.48 -6.51 4.20
N LEU A 276 22.99 -6.98 3.06
CA LEU A 276 21.78 -7.80 2.94
C LEU A 276 22.15 -9.28 2.89
N TYR A 277 21.40 -10.07 3.65
CA TYR A 277 21.56 -11.52 3.77
C TYR A 277 20.23 -12.21 3.52
N LEU A 278 20.27 -13.38 2.89
CA LEU A 278 19.14 -14.29 2.82
C LEU A 278 19.22 -15.28 3.99
N LEU A 279 18.16 -15.34 4.77
CA LEU A 279 18.06 -16.20 5.96
C LEU A 279 16.89 -17.17 5.80
N THR A 280 16.98 -18.31 6.51
CA THR A 280 15.79 -19.19 6.74
C THR A 280 14.80 -18.50 7.69
N PRO A 281 13.55 -18.98 7.79
CA PRO A 281 12.58 -18.46 8.76
C PRO A 281 13.04 -18.56 10.22
N GLU A 282 13.94 -19.49 10.53
CA GLU A 282 14.53 -19.70 11.87
C GLU A 282 15.75 -18.79 12.11
N GLY A 283 16.18 -18.03 11.10
CA GLY A 283 17.31 -17.10 11.19
C GLY A 283 18.67 -17.65 10.82
N SER A 284 18.78 -18.85 10.25
CA SER A 284 20.05 -19.37 9.75
C SER A 284 20.44 -18.68 8.44
N MET A 285 21.71 -18.28 8.28
CA MET A 285 22.19 -17.63 7.06
C MET A 285 22.24 -18.64 5.90
N VAL A 286 21.55 -18.32 4.81
CA VAL A 286 21.59 -19.05 3.54
C VAL A 286 22.72 -18.49 2.66
N ARG A 287 22.75 -17.15 2.46
CA ARG A 287 23.82 -16.47 1.71
C ARG A 287 23.87 -14.98 2.01
N GLU A 288 25.00 -14.36 1.72
CA GLU A 288 25.17 -12.93 1.60
C GLU A 288 24.71 -12.46 0.21
N LEU A 289 23.86 -11.42 0.16
CA LEU A 289 23.29 -10.89 -1.09
C LEU A 289 24.04 -9.66 -1.59
N THR A 290 24.67 -8.90 -0.67
CA THR A 290 25.43 -7.68 -1.02
C THR A 290 26.73 -7.63 -0.25
N ASP A 291 27.81 -7.22 -0.95
CA ASP A 291 29.18 -7.09 -0.42
C ASP A 291 29.82 -5.72 -0.72
N SER A 292 29.14 -4.87 -1.50
CA SER A 292 29.66 -3.61 -2.01
C SER A 292 28.88 -2.41 -1.47
N GLY A 293 29.62 -1.33 -1.16
CA GLY A 293 29.08 -0.12 -0.55
C GLY A 293 29.02 -0.20 0.98
N PRO A 294 29.03 0.94 1.67
CA PRO A 294 28.95 0.98 3.13
C PRO A 294 27.53 0.69 3.64
N ILE A 295 26.47 1.04 2.89
CA ILE A 295 25.09 0.92 3.31
C ILE A 295 24.25 0.21 2.25
N ASN A 296 23.62 -0.92 2.63
CA ASN A 296 22.63 -1.65 1.85
C ASN A 296 21.45 -1.98 2.79
N VAL A 297 20.29 -1.34 2.58
CA VAL A 297 19.16 -1.37 3.51
C VAL A 297 17.81 -1.38 2.78
N SER A 298 16.73 -1.49 3.55
CA SER A 298 15.35 -1.40 3.07
C SER A 298 15.05 -2.33 1.89
N PRO A 299 15.26 -3.64 2.04
CA PRO A 299 14.93 -4.59 0.99
C PRO A 299 13.42 -4.66 0.78
N SER A 300 13.00 -4.87 -0.47
CA SER A 300 11.64 -5.28 -0.84
C SER A 300 11.73 -6.40 -1.86
N VAL A 301 11.07 -7.52 -1.58
CA VAL A 301 11.13 -8.72 -2.41
C VAL A 301 10.01 -8.70 -3.44
N CYS A 302 10.32 -9.12 -4.67
CA CYS A 302 9.30 -9.34 -5.69
C CYS A 302 8.33 -10.44 -5.22
N PRO A 303 7.00 -10.20 -5.24
CA PRO A 303 6.01 -11.19 -4.82
C PRO A 303 5.99 -12.50 -5.63
N ALA A 304 6.60 -12.49 -6.82
CA ALA A 304 6.83 -13.72 -7.60
C ALA A 304 8.13 -14.46 -7.19
N GLY A 305 8.94 -13.86 -6.29
CA GLY A 305 10.25 -14.38 -5.90
C GLY A 305 11.37 -14.05 -6.88
N GLY A 306 12.56 -14.59 -6.61
CA GLY A 306 13.72 -14.55 -7.51
C GLY A 306 14.50 -13.24 -7.50
N GLN A 307 13.91 -12.10 -7.17
CA GLN A 307 14.56 -10.79 -7.18
C GLN A 307 14.07 -9.89 -6.05
N PHE A 308 14.90 -8.92 -5.70
CA PHE A 308 14.58 -7.90 -4.70
C PHE A 308 15.13 -6.53 -5.11
N VAL A 309 14.58 -5.48 -4.54
CA VAL A 309 15.10 -4.11 -4.65
C VAL A 309 15.53 -3.63 -3.27
N PHE A 310 16.47 -2.71 -3.24
CA PHE A 310 17.03 -2.21 -1.99
C PHE A 310 17.65 -0.81 -2.17
N THR A 311 17.87 -0.13 -1.08
CA THR A 311 18.60 1.14 -1.04
C THR A 311 20.07 0.88 -0.83
N SER A 312 20.94 1.51 -1.65
CA SER A 312 22.39 1.48 -1.46
C SER A 312 23.03 2.83 -1.76
N ASP A 313 24.06 3.18 -0.99
CA ASP A 313 24.85 4.40 -1.17
C ASP A 313 26.16 4.15 -1.96
N ARG A 314 26.35 2.96 -2.54
CA ARG A 314 27.55 2.56 -3.29
C ARG A 314 27.93 3.50 -4.44
N SER A 315 27.00 4.32 -4.92
CA SER A 315 27.25 5.36 -5.95
C SER A 315 27.44 6.77 -5.36
N GLY A 316 27.69 6.90 -4.05
CA GLY A 316 27.96 8.14 -3.34
C GLY A 316 26.76 8.69 -2.56
N THR A 317 25.54 8.45 -3.01
CA THR A 317 24.30 8.82 -2.31
C THR A 317 23.29 7.68 -2.40
N PRO A 318 22.32 7.60 -1.44
CA PRO A 318 21.31 6.55 -1.45
C PRO A 318 20.50 6.51 -2.76
N GLN A 319 20.48 5.35 -3.40
CA GLN A 319 19.76 5.09 -4.64
C GLN A 319 19.14 3.70 -4.60
N ILE A 320 18.13 3.46 -5.44
CA ILE A 320 17.49 2.16 -5.54
C ILE A 320 18.25 1.26 -6.50
N TYR A 321 18.50 0.04 -6.07
CA TYR A 321 19.12 -1.04 -6.83
C TYR A 321 18.20 -2.26 -6.89
N ALA A 322 18.30 -3.03 -7.96
CA ALA A 322 17.61 -4.31 -8.13
C ALA A 322 18.65 -5.43 -8.25
N ALA A 323 18.42 -6.57 -7.59
CA ALA A 323 19.30 -7.73 -7.61
C ALA A 323 18.50 -9.04 -7.59
N SER A 324 19.17 -10.15 -7.94
CA SER A 324 18.64 -11.51 -7.79
C SER A 324 18.86 -12.02 -6.36
N LEU A 325 17.92 -12.81 -5.85
CA LEU A 325 18.09 -13.58 -4.61
C LEU A 325 19.19 -14.65 -4.74
N ASP A 326 19.60 -14.99 -5.98
CA ASP A 326 20.73 -15.88 -6.24
C ASP A 326 22.11 -15.20 -6.06
N GLY A 327 22.13 -13.89 -5.84
CA GLY A 327 23.33 -13.06 -5.74
C GLY A 327 23.63 -12.29 -7.03
N GLY A 328 24.74 -11.56 -7.08
CA GLY A 328 25.18 -10.87 -8.31
C GLY A 328 25.19 -9.33 -8.28
N GLY A 329 25.35 -8.71 -7.12
CA GLY A 329 25.81 -7.32 -6.97
C GLY A 329 24.79 -6.20 -7.22
N GLY A 330 23.74 -6.42 -7.97
CA GLY A 330 22.63 -5.47 -8.18
C GLY A 330 22.91 -4.38 -9.23
N LYS A 331 21.86 -4.02 -9.97
CA LYS A 331 21.82 -2.96 -10.99
C LYS A 331 21.10 -1.74 -10.43
N ARG A 332 21.68 -0.54 -10.60
CA ARG A 332 21.05 0.72 -10.22
C ARG A 332 19.78 0.97 -11.06
N VAL A 333 18.71 1.38 -10.40
CA VAL A 333 17.41 1.67 -11.02
C VAL A 333 17.15 3.19 -11.06
N THR A 334 17.48 3.94 -9.99
CA THR A 334 17.25 5.39 -9.93
C THR A 334 18.49 6.19 -10.33
N PHE A 335 18.33 7.18 -11.23
CA PHE A 335 19.40 8.05 -11.71
C PHE A 335 19.10 9.54 -11.51
N LYS A 336 17.86 9.89 -11.18
CA LYS A 336 17.43 11.24 -10.81
C LYS A 336 17.24 11.33 -9.31
N GLY A 337 17.39 12.55 -8.75
CA GLY A 337 17.31 12.79 -7.32
C GLY A 337 18.62 12.46 -6.61
N SER A 338 18.90 13.14 -5.51
CA SER A 338 20.12 12.97 -4.71
C SER A 338 19.96 11.95 -3.58
N TYR A 339 18.72 11.57 -3.24
CA TYR A 339 18.45 10.65 -2.14
C TYR A 339 17.13 9.90 -2.42
N ASN A 340 17.25 8.63 -2.80
CA ASN A 340 16.12 7.75 -3.08
C ASN A 340 16.22 6.52 -2.17
N THR A 341 15.12 6.19 -1.45
CA THR A 341 15.13 5.15 -0.42
C THR A 341 13.78 4.43 -0.31
N ALA A 342 13.69 3.45 0.60
CA ALA A 342 12.48 2.70 0.92
C ALA A 342 11.70 2.20 -0.32
N PRO A 343 12.35 1.41 -1.19
CA PRO A 343 11.66 0.88 -2.36
C PRO A 343 10.62 -0.17 -1.98
N ALA A 344 9.52 -0.23 -2.72
CA ALA A 344 8.51 -1.27 -2.65
C ALA A 344 8.16 -1.77 -4.05
N PHE A 345 8.23 -3.08 -4.28
CA PHE A 345 7.81 -3.70 -5.53
C PHE A 345 6.31 -3.62 -5.75
N SER A 346 5.89 -3.37 -6.99
CA SER A 346 4.51 -3.63 -7.42
C SER A 346 4.22 -5.15 -7.43
N PRO A 347 2.95 -5.58 -7.31
CA PRO A 347 2.60 -7.00 -7.26
C PRO A 347 3.05 -7.79 -8.49
N ASP A 348 3.12 -7.15 -9.66
CA ASP A 348 3.57 -7.74 -10.92
C ASP A 348 5.10 -7.64 -11.14
N CYS A 349 5.83 -7.11 -10.16
CA CYS A 349 7.28 -6.89 -10.17
C CYS A 349 7.80 -6.00 -11.30
N LYS A 350 6.95 -5.22 -11.96
CA LYS A 350 7.35 -4.36 -13.08
C LYS A 350 7.68 -2.94 -12.68
N GLN A 351 7.12 -2.48 -11.55
CA GLN A 351 7.31 -1.14 -11.05
C GLN A 351 7.81 -1.15 -9.60
N ILE A 352 8.41 -0.05 -9.20
CA ILE A 352 8.92 0.21 -7.86
C ILE A 352 8.38 1.55 -7.41
N ALA A 353 7.67 1.57 -6.27
CA ALA A 353 7.40 2.80 -5.54
C ALA A 353 8.57 3.08 -4.61
N TYR A 354 8.95 4.33 -4.42
CA TYR A 354 10.08 4.71 -3.56
C TYR A 354 9.93 6.13 -3.05
N GLU A 355 10.67 6.46 -2.01
CA GLU A 355 10.78 7.82 -1.49
C GLU A 355 11.93 8.55 -2.18
N SER A 356 11.68 9.78 -2.61
CA SER A 356 12.71 10.71 -3.07
C SER A 356 12.70 11.96 -2.22
N ARG A 357 13.88 12.44 -1.83
CA ARG A 357 14.03 13.65 -1.05
C ARG A 357 13.89 14.86 -1.94
N GLU A 358 12.89 15.68 -1.65
CA GLU A 358 12.58 16.93 -2.34
C GLU A 358 12.66 18.12 -1.37
N PRO A 359 12.71 19.38 -1.87
CA PRO A 359 12.53 20.55 -1.01
C PRO A 359 11.23 20.46 -0.22
N GLY A 360 11.32 20.44 1.11
CA GLY A 360 10.15 20.37 1.99
C GLY A 360 9.79 18.97 2.52
N GLY A 361 10.52 17.93 2.14
CA GLY A 361 10.31 16.57 2.67
C GLY A 361 10.45 15.47 1.64
N PHE A 362 10.08 14.27 2.03
CA PHE A 362 10.07 13.14 1.10
C PHE A 362 8.79 13.12 0.27
N GLN A 363 8.93 12.64 -0.98
CA GLN A 363 7.81 12.44 -1.90
C GLN A 363 7.83 11.02 -2.46
N ILE A 364 6.66 10.46 -2.70
CA ILE A 364 6.52 9.14 -3.31
C ILE A 364 6.62 9.26 -4.83
N TYR A 365 7.48 8.43 -5.38
CA TYR A 365 7.70 8.24 -6.83
C TYR A 365 7.39 6.80 -7.22
N VAL A 366 7.09 6.58 -8.49
CA VAL A 366 7.03 5.25 -9.11
C VAL A 366 7.93 5.26 -10.34
N ILE A 367 8.67 4.17 -10.54
CA ILE A 367 9.59 3.95 -11.66
C ILE A 367 9.44 2.51 -12.16
N ASN A 368 9.68 2.29 -13.45
CA ASN A 368 9.75 0.92 -13.98
C ASN A 368 11.05 0.24 -13.49
N LEU A 369 11.04 -1.08 -13.38
CA LEU A 369 12.20 -1.85 -12.92
C LEU A 369 13.44 -1.66 -13.80
N ASP A 370 13.28 -1.32 -15.08
CA ASP A 370 14.38 -1.00 -16.00
C ASP A 370 14.98 0.40 -15.80
N GLY A 371 14.38 1.22 -14.91
CA GLY A 371 14.79 2.61 -14.63
C GLY A 371 14.09 3.66 -15.49
N SER A 372 13.20 3.27 -16.39
CA SER A 372 12.41 4.19 -17.22
C SER A 372 11.14 4.67 -16.50
N GLY A 373 10.49 5.71 -17.02
CA GLY A 373 9.13 6.10 -16.63
C GLY A 373 9.00 6.64 -15.20
N ALA A 374 10.07 7.19 -14.60
CA ALA A 374 10.01 7.78 -13.27
C ALA A 374 9.00 8.93 -13.22
N ARG A 375 8.05 8.87 -12.27
CA ARG A 375 7.03 9.90 -12.05
C ARG A 375 6.77 10.13 -10.58
N GLN A 376 6.57 11.38 -10.20
CA GLN A 376 6.20 11.79 -8.86
C GLN A 376 4.70 11.59 -8.65
N LEU A 377 4.31 11.03 -7.50
CA LEU A 377 2.91 10.81 -7.13
C LEU A 377 2.40 11.79 -6.08
N THR A 378 3.26 12.28 -5.19
CA THR A 378 2.87 13.18 -4.09
C THR A 378 3.63 14.49 -4.16
N GLN A 379 3.01 15.61 -3.71
CA GLN A 379 3.58 16.96 -3.82
C GLN A 379 3.46 17.79 -2.53
N SER A 380 2.69 17.33 -1.53
CA SER A 380 2.43 18.08 -0.31
C SER A 380 2.68 17.25 0.94
N GLY A 381 3.29 17.85 1.96
CA GLY A 381 3.74 17.17 3.17
C GLY A 381 5.01 16.34 2.92
N SER A 382 5.49 15.63 3.96
CA SER A 382 6.48 14.56 3.83
C SER A 382 5.73 13.24 3.71
N ASN A 383 6.08 12.45 2.70
CA ASN A 383 5.39 11.20 2.33
C ASN A 383 6.41 10.08 2.25
N GLU A 384 6.21 9.03 3.01
CA GLU A 384 7.22 8.01 3.30
C GLU A 384 6.64 6.60 3.30
N ALA A 385 7.51 5.60 3.16
CA ALA A 385 7.22 4.17 3.28
C ALA A 385 6.03 3.72 2.41
N PRO A 386 6.14 3.76 1.07
CA PRO A 386 5.09 3.29 0.20
C PRO A 386 4.91 1.77 0.29
N ALA A 387 3.66 1.29 0.30
CA ALA A 387 3.29 -0.13 0.24
C ALA A 387 2.19 -0.35 -0.80
N TRP A 388 2.43 -1.24 -1.76
CA TRP A 388 1.47 -1.54 -2.82
C TRP A 388 0.33 -2.44 -2.34
N SER A 389 -0.88 -2.16 -2.84
CA SER A 389 -1.98 -3.12 -2.74
C SER A 389 -1.71 -4.36 -3.60
N PRO A 390 -2.22 -5.55 -3.23
CA PRO A 390 -1.97 -6.78 -3.98
C PRO A 390 -2.56 -6.78 -5.40
N ASP A 391 -3.54 -5.91 -5.67
CA ASP A 391 -4.12 -5.70 -7.02
C ASP A 391 -3.36 -4.65 -7.86
N GLY A 392 -2.37 -3.98 -7.28
CA GLY A 392 -1.53 -2.98 -7.95
C GLY A 392 -2.21 -1.64 -8.24
N ARG A 393 -3.43 -1.41 -7.78
CA ARG A 393 -4.17 -0.16 -8.04
C ARG A 393 -3.86 0.94 -7.06
N TYR A 394 -3.43 0.59 -5.86
CA TYR A 394 -3.29 1.53 -4.76
C TYR A 394 -1.90 1.44 -4.12
N ILE A 395 -1.54 2.52 -3.45
CA ILE A 395 -0.37 2.60 -2.58
C ILE A 395 -0.83 3.18 -1.25
N ALA A 396 -0.55 2.46 -0.16
CA ALA A 396 -0.59 3.00 1.19
C ALA A 396 0.74 3.67 1.51
N PHE A 397 0.73 4.78 2.23
CA PHE A 397 1.95 5.53 2.58
C PHE A 397 1.74 6.37 3.84
N SER A 398 2.83 6.64 4.55
CA SER A 398 2.82 7.58 5.69
C SER A 398 2.84 9.01 5.19
N SER A 399 2.09 9.93 5.81
CA SER A 399 2.13 11.35 5.48
C SER A 399 1.78 12.23 6.66
N ASN A 400 2.47 13.38 6.77
CA ASN A 400 2.19 14.41 7.77
C ASN A 400 1.26 15.53 7.28
N ARG A 401 0.64 15.39 6.10
CA ARG A 401 -0.22 16.41 5.46
C ARG A 401 -1.41 16.87 6.30
N GLY A 402 -1.84 16.08 7.26
CA GLY A 402 -2.95 16.38 8.17
C GLY A 402 -2.55 16.87 9.55
N GLY A 403 -1.29 17.29 9.76
CA GLY A 403 -0.78 17.84 11.03
C GLY A 403 -0.12 16.82 11.96
N GLY A 404 -0.36 15.51 11.79
CA GLY A 404 0.35 14.39 12.41
C GLY A 404 0.62 13.34 11.38
N SER A 405 1.53 12.41 11.63
CA SER A 405 1.78 11.30 10.70
C SER A 405 0.63 10.29 10.73
N ARG A 406 0.05 10.01 9.55
CA ARG A 406 -1.04 9.03 9.34
C ARG A 406 -0.77 8.20 8.11
N ILE A 407 -1.44 7.05 8.02
CA ILE A 407 -1.42 6.25 6.81
C ILE A 407 -2.53 6.73 5.88
N TYR A 408 -2.16 7.00 4.64
CA TYR A 408 -3.06 7.44 3.56
C TYR A 408 -3.10 6.41 2.44
N LEU A 409 -4.21 6.40 1.72
CA LEU A 409 -4.42 5.62 0.51
C LEU A 409 -4.41 6.54 -0.71
N MET A 410 -3.66 6.18 -1.74
CA MET A 410 -3.70 6.84 -3.04
C MET A 410 -3.83 5.85 -4.19
N ARG A 411 -4.33 6.32 -5.32
CA ARG A 411 -4.27 5.56 -6.58
C ARG A 411 -2.85 5.53 -7.11
N ALA A 412 -2.36 4.34 -7.45
CA ALA A 412 -1.01 4.16 -7.96
C ALA A 412 -0.80 4.80 -9.34
N ARG A 413 -1.85 4.87 -10.17
CA ARG A 413 -1.76 5.36 -11.55
C ARG A 413 -1.50 6.87 -11.66
N ASP A 414 -2.03 7.68 -10.73
CA ASP A 414 -2.02 9.15 -10.84
C ASP A 414 -1.73 9.89 -9.53
N GLY A 415 -1.54 9.16 -8.41
CA GLY A 415 -1.24 9.75 -7.11
C GLY A 415 -2.41 10.45 -6.44
N TYR A 416 -3.65 10.31 -6.96
CA TYR A 416 -4.82 10.88 -6.31
C TYR A 416 -5.01 10.27 -4.91
N VAL A 417 -4.92 11.10 -3.88
CA VAL A 417 -5.10 10.68 -2.48
C VAL A 417 -6.59 10.52 -2.21
N ILE A 418 -6.98 9.29 -1.86
CA ILE A 418 -8.38 8.90 -1.69
C ILE A 418 -8.85 9.26 -0.28
N ALA A 419 -8.14 8.77 0.75
CA ALA A 419 -8.53 8.96 2.15
C ALA A 419 -7.37 8.66 3.10
N PRO A 420 -7.41 9.16 4.34
CA PRO A 420 -6.67 8.54 5.43
C PRO A 420 -7.26 7.16 5.74
N LEU A 421 -6.39 6.18 5.97
CA LEU A 421 -6.77 4.83 6.41
C LEU A 421 -6.79 4.72 7.93
N THR A 422 -6.07 5.63 8.62
CA THR A 422 -5.98 5.66 10.07
C THR A 422 -6.51 6.98 10.64
N GLU A 423 -7.08 6.93 11.83
CA GLU A 423 -7.80 8.07 12.43
C GLU A 423 -6.88 9.07 13.16
N GLY A 424 -5.57 8.78 13.28
CA GLY A 424 -4.60 9.72 13.87
C GLY A 424 -4.66 9.79 15.40
N HIS A 425 -4.93 8.68 16.05
CA HIS A 425 -4.83 8.57 17.52
C HIS A 425 -3.36 8.49 18.03
N GLY A 426 -2.39 8.68 17.14
CA GLY A 426 -0.95 8.70 17.39
C GLY A 426 -0.21 9.11 16.13
N ASN A 427 1.13 9.04 16.14
CA ASN A 427 1.92 9.11 14.93
C ASN A 427 2.01 7.72 14.32
N GLU A 428 1.61 7.60 13.06
CA GLU A 428 1.50 6.34 12.35
C GLU A 428 2.41 6.33 11.13
N SER A 429 3.17 5.24 10.96
CA SER A 429 4.22 5.12 9.94
C SER A 429 4.43 3.68 9.48
N ASN A 430 5.28 3.49 8.46
CA ASN A 430 5.72 2.20 7.95
C ASN A 430 4.55 1.25 7.66
N PRO A 431 3.60 1.60 6.78
CA PRO A 431 2.58 0.66 6.37
C PRO A 431 3.20 -0.52 5.61
N ALA A 432 2.68 -1.71 5.88
CA ALA A 432 2.89 -2.91 5.08
C ALA A 432 1.53 -3.49 4.70
N TRP A 433 1.40 -3.96 3.47
CA TRP A 433 0.13 -4.45 2.95
C TRP A 433 0.18 -5.96 2.78
N SER A 434 -0.80 -6.67 3.34
CA SER A 434 -0.90 -8.12 3.19
C SER A 434 -1.38 -8.50 1.79
N TRP A 435 -1.21 -9.77 1.43
CA TRP A 435 -1.97 -10.39 0.37
C TRP A 435 -3.39 -10.69 0.84
N TRP A 436 -4.23 -11.18 -0.10
CA TRP A 436 -5.60 -11.55 0.23
C TRP A 436 -5.67 -12.63 1.31
N MET A 437 -6.60 -12.44 2.25
CA MET A 437 -6.92 -13.46 3.24
C MET A 437 -7.76 -14.55 2.59
N GLY A 438 -7.43 -15.83 2.83
CA GLY A 438 -8.22 -16.96 2.33
C GLY A 438 -8.26 -17.09 0.81
N GLY A 439 -7.10 -17.02 0.16
CA GLY A 439 -6.91 -17.31 -1.26
C GLY A 439 -6.95 -18.79 -1.57
#